data_a31a1a9828932b5ad4323c20054e46cc
#
_entry.id   a31a1a9828932b5ad4323c20054e46cc
#
_cell.length_a   1.000
_cell.length_b   1.000
_cell.length_c   1.000
_cell.angle_alpha   90.00
_cell.angle_beta   90.00
_cell.angle_gamma   90.00
#
_symmetry.space_group_name_H-M   'P 1'
#
loop_
_entity.id
_entity.type
_entity.pdbx_description
1 polymer ?
#
loop_
_entity_poly.entity_id
_entity_poly.type
_entity_poly.pdbx_seq_one_letter_code
_entity_poly.pdbx_strand_id
1 'polypeptide(L)'
;MIQDRKKSGFPAGLQLALAFIGVAPLALPAQAATDVARDVWPVLLRRDLARVGHVEWRLRRAAGAACPVQAPDVGVVLDDRGAYQKRDWPLLAATVKMDEHPVVASVAPGSPADLAGVRAGDEVLALDGVSAETIIARRPAGTVVADALLDEIARTAPGKAVVFDLRRAGAVLQFSVVPVRHCAVRLVLFTDRSIEAHSDTRNVAISTGMLAFARTDDELALAAGHEIAHVINGDRRGVPAKVRRGMEDAADALGLRLMECAGYARATGITLFERLGSRDWLGFLRARTHRSWKDRTQSLRALPPATACPVAAP
;
A
#
# COMPACT_ATOMS: atom_id res chain seq x y z
N MET A 1 32.96 -9.48 -59.33
CA MET A 1 32.58 -10.52 -60.29
C MET A 1 31.06 -10.47 -60.37
N ILE A 2 30.45 -9.72 -61.30
CA ILE A 2 30.09 -10.13 -62.68
C ILE A 2 29.11 -11.32 -62.56
N GLN A 3 27.88 -11.29 -63.03
CA GLN A 3 27.07 -10.78 -64.15
C GLN A 3 25.61 -11.13 -63.84
N ASP A 4 24.63 -10.33 -64.07
CA ASP A 4 23.98 -9.79 -65.27
C ASP A 4 22.94 -10.71 -65.91
N ARG A 5 21.75 -10.10 -66.17
CA ARG A 5 20.71 -10.33 -67.19
C ARG A 5 19.68 -11.46 -67.01
N LYS A 6 18.38 -11.19 -67.12
CA LYS A 6 17.69 -10.82 -68.38
C LYS A 6 16.25 -10.33 -68.14
N LYS A 7 15.86 -9.42 -69.00
CA LYS A 7 14.52 -8.83 -69.22
C LYS A 7 13.58 -9.78 -69.97
N SER A 8 12.29 -9.64 -69.71
CA SER A 8 11.17 -9.69 -70.71
C SER A 8 9.90 -9.40 -69.90
N GLY A 9 9.02 -8.44 -70.18
CA GLY A 9 8.30 -8.15 -71.37
C GLY A 9 6.87 -7.93 -70.90
N PHE A 10 6.34 -6.70 -71.03
CA PHE A 10 4.93 -6.31 -70.74
C PHE A 10 3.95 -7.02 -71.66
N PRO A 11 2.65 -7.12 -71.24
CA PRO A 11 1.66 -6.33 -71.96
C PRO A 11 0.74 -5.50 -71.07
N ALA A 12 0.20 -4.47 -71.73
CA ALA A 12 -0.62 -3.40 -71.19
C ALA A 12 -2.07 -3.82 -70.85
N GLY A 13 -2.64 -3.07 -69.92
CA GLY A 13 -4.04 -2.74 -69.93
C GLY A 13 -4.91 -3.37 -68.89
N LEU A 14 -5.09 -2.70 -67.75
CA LEU A 14 -6.41 -2.53 -67.13
C LEU A 14 -6.31 -1.40 -66.07
N GLN A 15 -6.91 -0.26 -66.39
CA GLN A 15 -7.09 0.81 -65.41
C GLN A 15 -8.19 0.40 -64.44
N LEU A 16 -7.83 0.01 -63.20
CA LEU A 16 -8.76 -0.11 -62.08
C LEU A 16 -8.74 1.23 -61.35
N ALA A 17 -9.87 1.93 -61.37
CA ALA A 17 -10.14 3.09 -60.54
C ALA A 17 -10.15 2.66 -59.06
N LEU A 18 -9.11 3.01 -58.30
CA LEU A 18 -9.09 2.88 -56.85
C LEU A 18 -9.92 4.04 -56.26
N ALA A 19 -11.14 3.72 -55.83
CA ALA A 19 -11.89 4.61 -54.94
C ALA A 19 -11.16 4.73 -53.63
N PHE A 20 -10.60 5.91 -53.35
CA PHE A 20 -10.11 6.25 -52.02
C PHE A 20 -11.29 6.35 -51.07
N ILE A 21 -11.54 5.31 -50.29
CA ILE A 21 -12.39 5.39 -49.11
C ILE A 21 -11.55 6.14 -48.08
N GLY A 22 -11.85 7.41 -47.87
CA GLY A 22 -11.28 8.24 -46.82
C GLY A 22 -11.68 7.65 -45.47
N VAL A 23 -10.74 6.96 -44.82
CA VAL A 23 -10.90 6.59 -43.41
C VAL A 23 -10.70 7.86 -42.61
N ALA A 24 -11.82 8.47 -42.17
CA ALA A 24 -11.77 9.55 -41.20
C ALA A 24 -11.07 9.02 -39.90
N PRO A 25 -10.14 9.78 -39.30
CA PRO A 25 -9.57 9.38 -38.03
C PRO A 25 -10.72 9.32 -37.00
N LEU A 26 -11.00 8.16 -36.48
CA LEU A 26 -11.89 8.00 -35.32
C LEU A 26 -11.23 8.73 -34.13
N ALA A 27 -11.69 9.96 -33.89
CA ALA A 27 -11.37 10.67 -32.67
C ALA A 27 -11.91 9.84 -31.51
N LEU A 28 -11.03 9.32 -30.67
CA LEU A 28 -11.41 8.67 -29.42
C LEU A 28 -12.26 9.65 -28.60
N PRO A 29 -13.38 9.21 -28.04
CA PRO A 29 -14.24 10.10 -27.24
C PRO A 29 -13.42 10.67 -26.07
N ALA A 30 -13.68 11.93 -25.71
CA ALA A 30 -12.97 12.64 -24.65
C ALA A 30 -12.94 11.87 -23.31
N GLN A 31 -13.91 11.00 -23.05
CA GLN A 31 -13.96 10.07 -21.93
C GLN A 31 -12.83 9.02 -21.95
N ALA A 32 -12.50 8.47 -23.11
CA ALA A 32 -11.39 7.51 -23.23
C ALA A 32 -10.03 8.17 -22.94
N ALA A 33 -9.85 9.43 -23.32
CA ALA A 33 -8.65 10.21 -23.02
C ALA A 33 -8.53 10.53 -21.52
N THR A 34 -9.65 10.76 -20.82
CA THR A 34 -9.67 10.98 -19.35
C THR A 34 -9.47 9.68 -18.58
N ASP A 35 -9.90 8.53 -19.10
CA ASP A 35 -9.65 7.23 -18.47
C ASP A 35 -8.19 6.79 -18.62
N VAL A 36 -7.55 7.05 -19.75
CA VAL A 36 -6.11 6.80 -19.94
C VAL A 36 -5.26 7.70 -19.02
N ALA A 37 -5.66 8.94 -18.76
CA ALA A 37 -4.97 9.82 -17.81
C ALA A 37 -5.08 9.36 -16.35
N ARG A 38 -6.08 8.55 -16.01
CA ARG A 38 -6.23 7.96 -14.67
C ARG A 38 -5.24 6.81 -14.40
N ASP A 39 -4.72 6.19 -15.43
CA ASP A 39 -3.82 5.03 -15.34
C ASP A 39 -2.33 5.38 -15.46
N VAL A 40 -1.98 6.66 -15.25
CA VAL A 40 -0.58 7.07 -15.11
C VAL A 40 -0.02 6.53 -13.78
N TRP A 41 1.17 5.96 -13.78
CA TRP A 41 1.73 5.25 -12.64
C TRP A 41 1.69 6.02 -11.30
N PRO A 42 1.87 7.37 -11.21
CA PRO A 42 1.77 8.05 -9.92
C PRO A 42 0.35 8.01 -9.34
N VAL A 43 -0.67 8.05 -10.21
CA VAL A 43 -2.08 7.94 -9.80
C VAL A 43 -2.39 6.53 -9.31
N LEU A 44 -1.88 5.50 -9.99
CA LEU A 44 -2.00 4.10 -9.56
C LEU A 44 -1.32 3.89 -8.20
N LEU A 45 -0.09 4.35 -8.03
CA LEU A 45 0.63 4.27 -6.78
C LEU A 45 -0.09 5.01 -5.64
N ARG A 46 -0.67 6.18 -5.91
CA ARG A 46 -1.47 6.92 -4.93
C ARG A 46 -2.69 6.12 -4.47
N ARG A 47 -3.36 5.43 -5.39
CA ARG A 47 -4.47 4.51 -5.07
C ARG A 47 -3.99 3.34 -4.23
N ASP A 48 -2.84 2.77 -4.57
CA ASP A 48 -2.22 1.67 -3.83
C ASP A 48 -1.83 2.09 -2.41
N LEU A 49 -1.23 3.25 -2.24
CA LEU A 49 -0.93 3.85 -0.92
C LEU A 49 -2.20 4.07 -0.10
N ALA A 50 -3.28 4.57 -0.72
CA ALA A 50 -4.55 4.74 -0.06
C ALA A 50 -5.12 3.40 0.41
N ARG A 51 -5.10 2.37 -0.45
CA ARG A 51 -5.58 1.03 -0.11
C ARG A 51 -4.81 0.42 1.06
N VAL A 52 -3.47 0.48 1.03
CA VAL A 52 -2.62 0.00 2.13
C VAL A 52 -2.89 0.80 3.41
N GLY A 53 -2.94 2.12 3.35
CA GLY A 53 -3.18 2.98 4.51
C GLY A 53 -4.55 2.75 5.16
N HIS A 54 -5.60 2.49 4.37
CA HIS A 54 -6.93 2.16 4.91
C HIS A 54 -6.94 0.80 5.63
N VAL A 55 -6.27 -0.20 5.06
CA VAL A 55 -6.12 -1.51 5.70
C VAL A 55 -5.27 -1.41 6.96
N GLU A 56 -4.14 -0.69 6.89
CA GLU A 56 -3.27 -0.41 8.03
C GLU A 56 -4.04 0.20 9.20
N TRP A 57 -4.75 1.31 8.96
CA TRP A 57 -5.52 2.02 9.98
C TRP A 57 -6.47 1.08 10.73
N ARG A 58 -7.22 0.27 10.00
CA ARG A 58 -8.20 -0.65 10.59
C ARG A 58 -7.55 -1.78 11.38
N LEU A 59 -6.47 -2.39 10.85
CA LEU A 59 -5.73 -3.46 11.53
C LEU A 59 -5.03 -2.97 12.80
N ARG A 60 -4.38 -1.80 12.74
CA ARG A 60 -3.70 -1.20 13.91
C ARG A 60 -4.68 -0.88 15.05
N ARG A 61 -5.86 -0.41 14.69
CA ARG A 61 -6.95 -0.17 15.62
C ARG A 61 -7.48 -1.50 16.20
N ALA A 62 -7.64 -2.53 15.37
CA ALA A 62 -8.08 -3.85 15.79
C ALA A 62 -7.09 -4.56 16.71
N ALA A 63 -5.79 -4.28 16.59
CA ALA A 63 -4.76 -4.86 17.44
C ALA A 63 -4.91 -4.48 18.92
N GLY A 64 -5.45 -3.30 19.22
CA GLY A 64 -5.81 -2.89 20.59
C GLY A 64 -4.71 -3.15 21.62
N ALA A 65 -5.08 -3.77 22.72
CA ALA A 65 -4.18 -4.09 23.84
C ALA A 65 -3.21 -5.26 23.53
N ALA A 66 -3.46 -6.04 22.49
CA ALA A 66 -2.52 -7.09 22.07
C ALA A 66 -1.20 -6.52 21.54
N CYS A 67 -1.23 -5.27 21.03
CA CYS A 67 -0.02 -4.62 20.55
C CYS A 67 0.80 -4.04 21.70
N PRO A 68 2.08 -4.53 21.91
CA PRO A 68 2.88 -4.12 23.05
C PRO A 68 3.36 -2.67 22.98
N VAL A 69 3.45 -2.09 21.78
CA VAL A 69 3.88 -0.71 21.56
C VAL A 69 2.77 0.04 20.83
N GLN A 70 2.30 1.13 21.43
CA GLN A 70 1.30 2.00 20.85
C GLN A 70 1.85 3.42 20.66
N ALA A 71 1.42 4.08 19.58
CA ALA A 71 1.79 5.46 19.27
C ALA A 71 0.57 6.30 18.90
N PRO A 72 0.62 7.63 19.11
CA PRO A 72 -0.33 8.57 18.54
C PRO A 72 -0.39 8.44 17.01
N ASP A 73 -1.61 8.46 16.48
CA ASP A 73 -1.88 8.35 15.05
C ASP A 73 -3.12 9.18 14.69
N VAL A 74 -3.08 9.81 13.54
CA VAL A 74 -4.16 10.64 13.01
C VAL A 74 -4.85 10.02 11.78
N GLY A 75 -4.28 8.92 11.23
CA GLY A 75 -4.84 8.20 10.08
C GLY A 75 -4.51 8.83 8.72
N VAL A 76 -3.32 9.41 8.57
CA VAL A 76 -2.83 9.92 7.28
C VAL A 76 -1.72 9.04 6.71
N VAL A 77 -1.69 8.91 5.40
CA VAL A 77 -0.51 8.44 4.66
C VAL A 77 0.14 9.68 4.05
N LEU A 78 1.42 9.87 4.30
CA LEU A 78 2.21 10.97 3.75
C LEU A 78 3.10 10.47 2.62
N ASP A 79 3.40 11.35 1.69
CA ASP A 79 4.28 11.06 0.56
C ASP A 79 5.12 12.30 0.21
N ASP A 80 6.28 12.09 -0.42
CA ASP A 80 7.23 13.15 -0.73
C ASP A 80 7.99 12.82 -2.02
N ARG A 81 8.22 13.83 -2.88
CA ARG A 81 8.94 13.64 -4.14
C ARG A 81 10.36 13.12 -3.96
N GLY A 82 10.97 13.33 -2.79
CA GLY A 82 12.32 12.84 -2.48
C GLY A 82 12.41 11.31 -2.40
N ALA A 83 11.28 10.60 -2.25
CA ALA A 83 11.21 9.14 -2.34
C ALA A 83 11.34 8.62 -3.79
N TYR A 84 11.32 9.51 -4.79
CA TYR A 84 11.31 9.18 -6.21
C TYR A 84 12.52 9.73 -6.93
N GLN A 85 12.79 9.19 -8.13
CA GLN A 85 13.89 9.67 -8.94
C GLN A 85 13.58 11.08 -9.48
N LYS A 86 14.58 11.95 -9.51
CA LYS A 86 14.42 13.36 -9.93
C LYS A 86 13.78 13.51 -11.32
N ARG A 87 14.03 12.55 -12.23
CA ARG A 87 13.40 12.53 -13.57
C ARG A 87 11.88 12.41 -13.53
N ASP A 88 11.32 11.86 -12.44
CA ASP A 88 9.87 11.62 -12.28
C ASP A 88 9.15 12.82 -11.63
N TRP A 89 9.87 13.77 -11.04
CA TRP A 89 9.29 14.91 -10.33
C TRP A 89 8.30 15.75 -11.16
N PRO A 90 8.58 16.10 -12.44
CA PRO A 90 7.61 16.83 -13.25
C PRO A 90 6.29 16.07 -13.42
N LEU A 91 6.34 14.72 -13.55
CA LEU A 91 5.16 13.89 -13.65
C LEU A 91 4.39 13.83 -12.33
N LEU A 92 5.08 13.73 -11.20
CA LEU A 92 4.48 13.75 -9.86
C LEU A 92 3.75 15.07 -9.60
N ALA A 93 4.38 16.22 -9.93
CA ALA A 93 3.76 17.53 -9.81
C ALA A 93 2.49 17.65 -10.68
N ALA A 94 2.57 17.20 -11.94
CA ALA A 94 1.48 17.30 -12.90
C ALA A 94 0.28 16.41 -12.52
N THR A 95 0.52 15.18 -12.05
CA THR A 95 -0.51 14.14 -11.90
C THR A 95 -1.09 14.03 -10.49
N VAL A 96 -0.23 14.14 -9.46
CA VAL A 96 -0.63 13.96 -8.05
C VAL A 96 -0.36 15.18 -7.18
N LYS A 97 -0.03 16.30 -7.80
CA LYS A 97 0.21 17.60 -7.13
C LYS A 97 1.29 17.56 -6.06
N MET A 98 2.30 16.69 -6.25
CA MET A 98 3.43 16.55 -5.35
C MET A 98 4.63 17.29 -5.93
N ASP A 99 4.89 18.48 -5.41
CA ASP A 99 5.99 19.34 -5.87
C ASP A 99 7.01 19.54 -4.75
N GLU A 100 7.12 20.72 -4.16
CA GLU A 100 8.19 21.05 -3.20
C GLU A 100 7.92 20.51 -1.80
N HIS A 101 6.65 20.48 -1.40
CA HIS A 101 6.25 20.05 -0.06
C HIS A 101 5.79 18.58 -0.05
N PRO A 102 5.95 17.90 1.10
CA PRO A 102 5.28 16.63 1.34
C PRO A 102 3.76 16.78 1.22
N VAL A 103 3.09 15.72 0.80
CA VAL A 103 1.64 15.75 0.61
C VAL A 103 0.94 14.66 1.41
N VAL A 104 -0.28 14.92 1.79
CA VAL A 104 -1.19 13.88 2.28
C VAL A 104 -1.58 12.99 1.10
N ALA A 105 -1.03 11.79 1.07
CA ALA A 105 -1.31 10.82 0.01
C ALA A 105 -2.70 10.21 0.15
N SER A 106 -3.12 9.95 1.39
CA SER A 106 -4.43 9.39 1.72
C SER A 106 -4.81 9.74 3.15
N VAL A 107 -6.11 9.72 3.43
CA VAL A 107 -6.67 9.85 4.78
C VAL A 107 -7.58 8.64 5.00
N ALA A 108 -7.40 7.94 6.11
CA ALA A 108 -8.21 6.78 6.44
C ALA A 108 -9.63 7.23 6.85
N PRO A 109 -10.70 6.65 6.27
CA PRO A 109 -12.07 7.01 6.61
C PRO A 109 -12.37 6.83 8.12
N GLY A 110 -13.01 7.82 8.73
CA GLY A 110 -13.35 7.84 10.15
C GLY A 110 -12.16 8.06 11.09
N SER A 111 -10.98 8.38 10.55
CA SER A 111 -9.81 8.75 11.35
C SER A 111 -9.93 10.17 11.91
N PRO A 112 -9.12 10.55 12.93
CA PRO A 112 -9.10 11.93 13.43
C PRO A 112 -8.82 12.98 12.35
N ALA A 113 -7.93 12.69 11.40
CA ALA A 113 -7.63 13.59 10.29
C ALA A 113 -8.81 13.74 9.32
N ASP A 114 -9.53 12.64 9.03
CA ASP A 114 -10.75 12.67 8.22
C ASP A 114 -11.84 13.50 8.86
N LEU A 115 -12.10 13.26 10.15
CA LEU A 115 -13.10 14.01 10.92
C LEU A 115 -12.76 15.51 11.07
N ALA A 116 -11.48 15.85 11.10
CA ALA A 116 -11.01 17.24 11.10
C ALA A 116 -11.08 17.90 9.72
N GLY A 117 -11.29 17.14 8.63
CA GLY A 117 -11.40 17.66 7.28
C GLY A 117 -10.08 17.74 6.49
N VAL A 118 -9.02 17.06 6.94
CA VAL A 118 -7.79 16.84 6.16
C VAL A 118 -8.12 15.96 4.95
N ARG A 119 -7.50 16.22 3.81
CA ARG A 119 -7.80 15.52 2.55
C ARG A 119 -6.55 15.09 1.81
N ALA A 120 -6.68 14.04 1.03
CA ALA A 120 -5.64 13.67 0.07
C ALA A 120 -5.39 14.83 -0.91
N GLY A 121 -4.10 15.09 -1.19
CA GLY A 121 -3.63 16.21 -2.00
C GLY A 121 -3.33 17.49 -1.22
N ASP A 122 -3.59 17.55 0.08
CA ASP A 122 -3.12 18.66 0.93
C ASP A 122 -1.59 18.63 1.03
N GLU A 123 -0.94 19.76 0.80
CA GLU A 123 0.50 19.92 1.01
C GLU A 123 0.77 20.22 2.48
N VAL A 124 1.73 19.53 3.08
CA VAL A 124 2.10 19.72 4.49
C VAL A 124 3.13 20.82 4.61
N LEU A 125 2.74 21.96 5.16
CA LEU A 125 3.61 23.13 5.38
C LEU A 125 4.30 23.09 6.75
N ALA A 126 3.54 22.76 7.80
CA ALA A 126 4.07 22.66 9.15
C ALA A 126 3.25 21.71 10.03
N LEU A 127 3.88 21.21 11.09
CA LEU A 127 3.26 20.47 12.20
C LEU A 127 3.60 21.18 13.51
N ASP A 128 2.60 21.53 14.29
CA ASP A 128 2.75 22.27 15.56
C ASP A 128 3.63 23.54 15.44
N GLY A 129 3.49 24.26 14.34
CA GLY A 129 4.27 25.46 14.03
C GLY A 129 5.72 25.20 13.58
N VAL A 130 6.15 23.95 13.51
CA VAL A 130 7.46 23.56 12.96
C VAL A 130 7.32 23.27 11.48
N SER A 131 8.03 24.02 10.63
CA SER A 131 7.93 23.82 9.18
C SER A 131 8.38 22.43 8.74
N ALA A 132 7.74 21.91 7.68
CA ALA A 132 8.10 20.62 7.10
C ALA A 132 9.58 20.57 6.71
N GLU A 133 10.15 21.66 6.14
CA GLU A 133 11.57 21.76 5.79
C GLU A 133 12.45 21.59 7.04
N THR A 134 12.06 22.19 8.17
CA THR A 134 12.81 22.07 9.42
C THR A 134 12.78 20.63 9.93
N ILE A 135 11.64 19.95 9.86
CA ILE A 135 11.50 18.53 10.25
C ILE A 135 12.37 17.67 9.33
N ILE A 136 12.28 17.92 8.02
CA ILE A 136 13.08 17.22 7.01
C ILE A 136 14.59 17.41 7.23
N ALA A 137 15.01 18.63 7.52
CA ALA A 137 16.44 18.94 7.76
C ALA A 137 17.01 18.24 9.01
N ARG A 138 16.18 18.01 10.03
CA ARG A 138 16.58 17.36 11.30
C ARG A 138 16.50 15.84 11.27
N ARG A 139 15.91 15.25 10.22
CA ARG A 139 15.71 13.80 10.17
C ARG A 139 17.04 13.04 10.16
N PRO A 140 17.12 11.88 10.79
CA PRO A 140 18.29 11.00 10.69
C PRO A 140 18.59 10.63 9.23
N ALA A 141 19.88 10.47 8.90
CA ALA A 141 20.29 10.03 7.58
C ALA A 141 19.62 8.67 7.23
N GLY A 142 19.10 8.56 6.01
CA GLY A 142 18.38 7.36 5.55
C GLY A 142 16.90 7.26 5.95
N THR A 143 16.40 8.17 6.79
CA THR A 143 14.96 8.23 7.12
C THR A 143 14.18 8.85 5.96
N VAL A 144 13.11 8.21 5.54
CA VAL A 144 12.16 8.76 4.55
C VAL A 144 11.46 9.99 5.13
N VAL A 145 11.17 10.98 4.28
CA VAL A 145 10.52 12.23 4.72
C VAL A 145 9.16 11.96 5.37
N ALA A 146 8.35 11.11 4.76
CA ALA A 146 7.06 10.71 5.32
C ALA A 146 7.19 10.14 6.74
N ASP A 147 8.18 9.28 6.99
CA ASP A 147 8.44 8.71 8.32
C ASP A 147 8.86 9.78 9.33
N ALA A 148 9.67 10.75 8.94
CA ALA A 148 10.08 11.85 9.83
C ALA A 148 8.87 12.69 10.30
N LEU A 149 7.94 12.97 9.40
CA LEU A 149 6.70 13.69 9.72
C LEU A 149 5.76 12.84 10.59
N LEU A 150 5.61 11.55 10.28
CA LEU A 150 4.82 10.62 11.10
C LEU A 150 5.44 10.41 12.49
N ASP A 151 6.77 10.44 12.61
CA ASP A 151 7.46 10.38 13.89
C ASP A 151 7.22 11.64 14.73
N GLU A 152 7.09 12.81 14.11
CA GLU A 152 6.69 14.05 14.82
C GLU A 152 5.29 13.91 15.40
N ILE A 153 4.33 13.43 14.61
CA ILE A 153 2.97 13.13 15.07
C ILE A 153 2.98 12.10 16.21
N ALA A 154 3.79 11.06 16.09
CA ALA A 154 3.88 10.00 17.10
C ALA A 154 4.47 10.46 18.47
N ARG A 155 5.12 11.62 18.51
CA ARG A 155 5.61 12.23 19.78
C ARG A 155 4.57 13.03 20.51
N THR A 156 3.41 13.26 19.92
CA THR A 156 2.34 14.06 20.54
C THR A 156 1.93 13.49 21.89
N ALA A 157 1.87 14.32 22.90
CA ALA A 157 1.45 13.90 24.25
C ALA A 157 -0.03 13.46 24.24
N PRO A 158 -0.41 12.50 25.09
CA PRO A 158 -1.81 12.05 25.18
C PRO A 158 -2.79 13.22 25.39
N GLY A 159 -3.87 13.22 24.60
CA GLY A 159 -4.91 14.24 24.67
C GLY A 159 -4.53 15.62 24.10
N LYS A 160 -3.32 15.78 23.57
CA LYS A 160 -2.92 16.99 22.86
C LYS A 160 -3.27 16.86 21.38
N ALA A 161 -3.66 17.97 20.77
CA ALA A 161 -3.85 18.01 19.33
C ALA A 161 -2.51 18.25 18.62
N VAL A 162 -2.38 17.72 17.41
CA VAL A 162 -1.38 18.13 16.42
C VAL A 162 -2.02 19.19 15.55
N VAL A 163 -1.35 20.32 15.38
CA VAL A 163 -1.80 21.38 14.49
C VAL A 163 -1.11 21.21 13.14
N PHE A 164 -1.90 20.98 12.10
CA PHE A 164 -1.45 20.90 10.71
C PHE A 164 -1.65 22.24 10.01
N ASP A 165 -0.59 22.84 9.51
CA ASP A 165 -0.68 23.91 8.52
C ASP A 165 -0.56 23.26 7.13
N LEU A 166 -1.65 23.28 6.38
CA LEU A 166 -1.77 22.62 5.09
C LEU A 166 -2.06 23.63 3.98
N ARG A 167 -1.61 23.35 2.75
CA ARG A 167 -2.01 24.12 1.56
C ARG A 167 -2.94 23.27 0.70
N ARG A 168 -4.13 23.82 0.41
CA ARG A 168 -5.14 23.22 -0.45
C ARG A 168 -5.60 24.24 -1.50
N ALA A 169 -5.43 23.91 -2.77
CA ALA A 169 -5.80 24.80 -3.89
C ALA A 169 -5.26 26.24 -3.72
N GLY A 170 -4.02 26.38 -3.23
CA GLY A 170 -3.35 27.66 -3.01
C GLY A 170 -3.66 28.33 -1.67
N ALA A 171 -4.72 27.95 -0.96
CA ALA A 171 -5.08 28.51 0.35
C ALA A 171 -4.35 27.76 1.48
N VAL A 172 -3.82 28.50 2.46
CA VAL A 172 -3.28 27.93 3.70
C VAL A 172 -4.43 27.72 4.68
N LEU A 173 -4.56 26.50 5.18
CA LEU A 173 -5.60 26.05 6.12
C LEU A 173 -4.93 25.44 7.35
N GLN A 174 -5.53 25.61 8.50
CA GLN A 174 -5.05 25.04 9.75
C GLN A 174 -6.07 24.04 10.30
N PHE A 175 -5.59 22.84 10.65
CA PHE A 175 -6.41 21.77 11.22
C PHE A 175 -5.81 21.33 12.56
N SER A 176 -6.64 21.32 13.58
CA SER A 176 -6.29 20.80 14.90
C SER A 176 -6.83 19.39 15.05
N VAL A 177 -5.94 18.39 15.11
CA VAL A 177 -6.29 16.97 15.08
C VAL A 177 -5.80 16.29 16.35
N VAL A 178 -6.71 15.75 17.16
CA VAL A 178 -6.35 14.99 18.36
C VAL A 178 -6.05 13.54 17.96
N PRO A 179 -4.79 13.07 18.06
CA PRO A 179 -4.44 11.71 17.69
C PRO A 179 -5.11 10.68 18.60
N VAL A 180 -5.36 9.49 18.08
CA VAL A 180 -5.71 8.31 18.87
C VAL A 180 -4.51 7.40 19.02
N ARG A 181 -4.46 6.62 20.11
CA ARG A 181 -3.37 5.64 20.29
C ARG A 181 -3.73 4.32 19.63
N HIS A 182 -2.85 3.90 18.73
CA HIS A 182 -2.94 2.64 18.00
C HIS A 182 -1.66 1.85 18.12
N CYS A 183 -1.72 0.60 17.67
CA CYS A 183 -0.52 -0.22 17.46
C CYS A 183 0.50 0.55 16.62
N ALA A 184 1.75 0.61 17.08
CA ALA A 184 2.80 1.42 16.45
C ALA A 184 3.39 0.78 15.18
N VAL A 185 2.94 -0.43 14.78
CA VAL A 185 3.38 -1.10 13.55
C VAL A 185 2.93 -0.30 12.34
N ARG A 186 3.84 -0.05 11.38
CA ARG A 186 3.54 0.65 10.13
C ARG A 186 3.57 -0.31 8.94
N LEU A 187 2.67 -0.11 7.99
CA LEU A 187 2.70 -0.78 6.70
C LEU A 187 3.45 0.09 5.68
N VAL A 188 4.44 -0.49 5.02
CA VAL A 188 5.24 0.18 4.00
C VAL A 188 5.02 -0.53 2.66
N LEU A 189 4.65 0.22 1.63
CA LEU A 189 4.56 -0.30 0.27
C LEU A 189 5.93 -0.16 -0.42
N PHE A 190 6.46 -1.25 -0.97
CA PHE A 190 7.68 -1.22 -1.78
C PHE A 190 7.43 -1.74 -3.20
N THR A 191 8.16 -1.14 -4.15
CA THR A 191 7.99 -1.46 -5.56
C THR A 191 8.75 -2.74 -5.90
N ASP A 192 8.03 -3.86 -5.99
CA ASP A 192 8.52 -5.15 -6.45
C ASP A 192 7.37 -5.97 -7.04
N ARG A 193 7.65 -6.74 -8.11
CA ARG A 193 6.64 -7.59 -8.78
C ARG A 193 6.46 -8.94 -8.11
N SER A 194 7.32 -9.33 -7.18
CA SER A 194 7.16 -10.55 -6.38
C SER A 194 5.91 -10.46 -5.51
N ILE A 195 5.33 -11.61 -5.18
CA ILE A 195 4.20 -11.68 -4.24
C ILE A 195 4.81 -11.87 -2.86
N GLU A 196 5.18 -10.77 -2.22
CA GLU A 196 5.91 -10.76 -0.95
C GLU A 196 5.28 -9.81 0.06
N ALA A 197 5.21 -10.28 1.30
CA ALA A 197 5.03 -9.48 2.49
C ALA A 197 6.01 -9.99 3.54
N HIS A 198 6.58 -9.10 4.33
CA HIS A 198 7.48 -9.46 5.42
C HIS A 198 7.49 -8.38 6.49
N SER A 199 7.85 -8.76 7.71
CA SER A 199 7.95 -7.85 8.85
C SER A 199 9.37 -7.77 9.41
N ASP A 200 9.68 -6.64 10.00
CA ASP A 200 10.77 -6.47 10.94
C ASP A 200 10.21 -6.26 12.37
N THR A 201 10.93 -5.60 13.26
CA THR A 201 10.48 -5.35 14.63
C THR A 201 9.45 -4.23 14.76
N ARG A 202 9.19 -3.44 13.71
CA ARG A 202 8.33 -2.25 13.74
C ARG A 202 7.46 -2.08 12.51
N ASN A 203 7.89 -2.61 11.36
CA ASN A 203 7.27 -2.36 10.08
C ASN A 203 6.85 -3.67 9.43
N VAL A 204 5.81 -3.58 8.63
CA VAL A 204 5.37 -4.59 7.69
C VAL A 204 5.58 -4.03 6.29
N ALA A 205 6.39 -4.69 5.48
CA ALA A 205 6.61 -4.33 4.09
C ALA A 205 5.74 -5.20 3.18
N ILE A 206 5.00 -4.56 2.28
CA ILE A 206 4.13 -5.21 1.30
C ILE A 206 4.59 -4.81 -0.10
N SER A 207 4.84 -5.79 -0.97
CA SER A 207 5.21 -5.51 -2.36
C SER A 207 4.01 -5.06 -3.20
N THR A 208 4.27 -4.26 -4.23
CA THR A 208 3.24 -3.95 -5.25
C THR A 208 2.73 -5.21 -5.93
N GLY A 209 3.55 -6.26 -6.05
CA GLY A 209 3.14 -7.57 -6.56
C GLY A 209 2.15 -8.28 -5.64
N MET A 210 2.36 -8.27 -4.32
CA MET A 210 1.40 -8.80 -3.34
C MET A 210 0.11 -7.99 -3.38
N LEU A 211 0.18 -6.66 -3.42
CA LEU A 211 -0.98 -5.79 -3.49
C LEU A 211 -1.83 -6.02 -4.74
N ALA A 212 -1.19 -6.22 -5.89
CA ALA A 212 -1.86 -6.59 -7.14
C ALA A 212 -2.44 -8.02 -7.11
N PHE A 213 -1.78 -8.92 -6.38
CA PHE A 213 -2.26 -10.28 -6.19
C PHE A 213 -3.49 -10.34 -5.27
N ALA A 214 -3.52 -9.55 -4.20
CA ALA A 214 -4.67 -9.44 -3.29
C ALA A 214 -5.83 -8.72 -4.00
N ARG A 215 -6.88 -9.47 -4.39
CA ARG A 215 -8.01 -8.98 -5.18
C ARG A 215 -8.96 -8.09 -4.40
N THR A 216 -9.02 -8.30 -3.08
CA THR A 216 -9.91 -7.58 -2.17
C THR A 216 -9.11 -7.05 -0.98
N ASP A 217 -9.69 -6.11 -0.25
CA ASP A 217 -9.10 -5.62 0.99
C ASP A 217 -9.12 -6.68 2.10
N ASP A 218 -10.07 -7.64 2.05
CA ASP A 218 -10.08 -8.77 2.98
C ASP A 218 -8.82 -9.64 2.81
N GLU A 219 -8.43 -9.92 1.56
CA GLU A 219 -7.22 -10.68 1.25
C GLU A 219 -5.95 -9.92 1.67
N LEU A 220 -5.90 -8.61 1.39
CA LEU A 220 -4.80 -7.75 1.84
C LEU A 220 -4.72 -7.68 3.36
N ALA A 221 -5.88 -7.59 4.03
CA ALA A 221 -5.96 -7.54 5.48
C ALA A 221 -5.47 -8.84 6.14
N LEU A 222 -5.72 -10.02 5.52
CA LEU A 222 -5.16 -11.27 6.03
C LEU A 222 -3.64 -11.31 5.88
N ALA A 223 -3.10 -10.91 4.72
CA ALA A 223 -1.64 -10.87 4.52
C ALA A 223 -0.98 -9.89 5.49
N ALA A 224 -1.47 -8.66 5.56
CA ALA A 224 -0.95 -7.63 6.46
C ALA A 224 -1.14 -8.00 7.93
N GLY A 225 -2.28 -8.58 8.28
CA GLY A 225 -2.58 -9.05 9.64
C GLY A 225 -1.64 -10.15 10.12
N HIS A 226 -1.27 -11.09 9.23
CA HIS A 226 -0.27 -12.12 9.50
C HIS A 226 1.10 -11.50 9.84
N GLU A 227 1.56 -10.55 9.04
CA GLU A 227 2.83 -9.86 9.29
C GLU A 227 2.80 -8.99 10.55
N ILE A 228 1.68 -8.27 10.80
CA ILE A 228 1.49 -7.51 12.06
C ILE A 228 1.54 -8.47 13.26
N ALA A 229 0.97 -9.68 13.13
CA ALA A 229 1.00 -10.67 14.20
C ALA A 229 2.43 -11.11 14.55
N HIS A 230 3.33 -11.27 13.57
CA HIS A 230 4.74 -11.53 13.84
C HIS A 230 5.40 -10.42 14.68
N VAL A 231 5.08 -9.15 14.38
CA VAL A 231 5.59 -8.01 15.16
C VAL A 231 5.02 -8.02 16.58
N ILE A 232 3.72 -8.24 16.74
CA ILE A 232 3.05 -8.30 18.06
C ILE A 232 3.60 -9.45 18.90
N ASN A 233 3.80 -10.63 18.31
CA ASN A 233 4.35 -11.80 18.97
C ASN A 233 5.85 -11.67 19.32
N GLY A 234 6.55 -10.66 18.75
CA GLY A 234 7.98 -10.50 18.92
C GLY A 234 8.79 -11.62 18.28
N ASP A 235 8.31 -12.16 17.17
CA ASP A 235 8.92 -13.29 16.49
C ASP A 235 10.32 -12.96 15.97
N ARG A 236 11.25 -13.91 16.12
CA ARG A 236 12.66 -13.71 15.79
C ARG A 236 13.10 -14.60 14.64
N ARG A 237 14.00 -14.07 13.81
CA ARG A 237 14.68 -14.85 12.76
C ARG A 237 15.76 -15.77 13.39
N GLY A 238 16.15 -16.81 12.64
CA GLY A 238 17.25 -17.69 13.07
C GLY A 238 16.88 -18.77 14.09
N VAL A 239 15.59 -18.97 14.38
CA VAL A 239 15.12 -20.03 15.28
C VAL A 239 14.98 -21.38 14.56
N PRO A 240 15.03 -22.52 15.30
CA PRO A 240 14.83 -23.86 14.72
C PRO A 240 13.48 -23.97 13.97
N ALA A 241 13.46 -24.81 12.92
CA ALA A 241 12.28 -24.95 12.04
C ALA A 241 10.99 -25.33 12.79
N LYS A 242 11.06 -26.15 13.84
CA LYS A 242 9.90 -26.51 14.68
C LYS A 242 9.33 -25.29 15.42
N VAL A 243 10.20 -24.46 15.99
CA VAL A 243 9.81 -23.22 16.69
C VAL A 243 9.18 -22.25 15.68
N ARG A 244 9.83 -22.06 14.52
CA ARG A 244 9.31 -21.21 13.46
C ARG A 244 7.92 -21.62 13.00
N ARG A 245 7.65 -22.91 12.84
CA ARG A 245 6.31 -23.40 12.49
C ARG A 245 5.25 -23.00 13.50
N GLY A 246 5.57 -23.07 14.80
CA GLY A 246 4.67 -22.58 15.86
C GLY A 246 4.41 -21.07 15.77
N MET A 247 5.45 -20.29 15.45
CA MET A 247 5.31 -18.84 15.21
C MET A 247 4.38 -18.55 14.02
N GLU A 248 4.55 -19.27 12.91
CA GLU A 248 3.66 -19.12 11.73
C GLU A 248 2.21 -19.49 12.04
N ASP A 249 1.99 -20.59 12.76
CA ASP A 249 0.63 -20.99 13.19
C ASP A 249 0.00 -19.92 14.11
N ALA A 250 0.77 -19.33 15.01
CA ALA A 250 0.32 -18.25 15.90
C ALA A 250 0.07 -16.96 15.13
N ALA A 251 0.93 -16.62 14.15
CA ALA A 251 0.75 -15.46 13.31
C ALA A 251 -0.49 -15.59 12.40
N ASP A 252 -0.74 -16.78 11.86
CA ASP A 252 -1.97 -17.06 11.11
C ASP A 252 -3.23 -16.84 11.97
N ALA A 253 -3.23 -17.39 13.19
CA ALA A 253 -4.39 -17.29 14.08
C ALA A 253 -4.64 -15.85 14.55
N LEU A 254 -3.59 -15.13 14.96
CA LEU A 254 -3.70 -13.74 15.38
C LEU A 254 -4.04 -12.83 14.20
N GLY A 255 -3.40 -13.01 13.04
CA GLY A 255 -3.66 -12.24 11.82
C GLY A 255 -5.11 -12.35 11.37
N LEU A 256 -5.71 -13.55 11.44
CA LEU A 256 -7.11 -13.77 11.15
C LEU A 256 -8.02 -13.00 12.14
N ARG A 257 -7.72 -13.03 13.44
CA ARG A 257 -8.46 -12.28 14.45
C ARG A 257 -8.36 -10.77 14.22
N LEU A 258 -7.17 -10.28 13.89
CA LEU A 258 -6.95 -8.87 13.59
C LEU A 258 -7.80 -8.43 12.41
N MET A 259 -7.83 -9.20 11.31
CA MET A 259 -8.66 -8.83 10.16
C MET A 259 -10.15 -8.87 10.47
N GLU A 260 -10.63 -9.84 11.24
CA GLU A 260 -12.04 -9.92 11.66
C GLU A 260 -12.41 -8.74 12.55
N CYS A 261 -11.60 -8.41 13.56
CA CYS A 261 -11.80 -7.25 14.41
C CYS A 261 -11.68 -5.92 13.65
N ALA A 262 -10.94 -5.89 12.55
CA ALA A 262 -10.92 -4.77 11.62
C ALA A 262 -12.15 -4.70 10.71
N GLY A 263 -13.10 -5.68 10.81
CA GLY A 263 -14.34 -5.73 10.05
C GLY A 263 -14.18 -6.26 8.63
N TYR A 264 -13.16 -7.08 8.37
CA TYR A 264 -12.95 -7.77 7.10
C TYR A 264 -13.56 -9.17 7.13
N ALA A 265 -13.97 -9.65 5.96
CA ALA A 265 -14.65 -10.93 5.83
C ALA A 265 -13.67 -12.10 5.81
N ARG A 266 -13.74 -12.98 6.83
CA ARG A 266 -12.89 -14.18 6.96
C ARG A 266 -12.85 -15.03 5.69
N ALA A 267 -14.04 -15.38 5.17
CA ALA A 267 -14.15 -16.28 4.03
C ALA A 267 -13.43 -15.75 2.81
N THR A 268 -13.56 -14.44 2.53
CA THR A 268 -12.88 -13.76 1.42
C THR A 268 -11.37 -13.66 1.68
N GLY A 269 -10.97 -13.29 2.90
CA GLY A 269 -9.54 -13.19 3.25
C GLY A 269 -8.79 -14.51 3.04
N ILE A 270 -9.38 -15.63 3.48
CA ILE A 270 -8.75 -16.95 3.34
C ILE A 270 -8.53 -17.36 1.87
N THR A 271 -9.29 -16.82 0.92
CA THR A 271 -9.07 -17.13 -0.51
C THR A 271 -7.69 -16.71 -1.02
N LEU A 272 -7.02 -15.77 -0.35
CA LEU A 272 -5.62 -15.43 -0.63
C LEU A 272 -4.72 -16.66 -0.50
N PHE A 273 -4.83 -17.41 0.60
CA PHE A 273 -3.99 -18.59 0.85
C PHE A 273 -4.31 -19.73 -0.12
N GLU A 274 -5.56 -19.89 -0.53
CA GLU A 274 -5.94 -20.86 -1.56
C GLU A 274 -5.29 -20.54 -2.89
N ARG A 275 -5.28 -19.26 -3.29
CA ARG A 275 -4.65 -18.82 -4.52
C ARG A 275 -3.13 -18.87 -4.48
N LEU A 276 -2.51 -18.57 -3.34
CA LEU A 276 -1.08 -18.78 -3.13
C LEU A 276 -0.75 -20.28 -3.29
N GLY A 277 -1.55 -21.16 -2.71
CA GLY A 277 -1.39 -22.60 -2.81
C GLY A 277 -1.52 -23.14 -4.24
N SER A 278 -2.45 -22.60 -5.02
CA SER A 278 -2.63 -23.02 -6.42
C SER A 278 -1.45 -22.65 -7.34
N ARG A 279 -0.65 -21.64 -6.94
CA ARG A 279 0.58 -21.24 -7.68
C ARG A 279 1.83 -21.98 -7.21
N ASP A 280 1.77 -22.60 -6.03
CA ASP A 280 2.91 -23.24 -5.39
C ASP A 280 2.99 -24.73 -5.69
N TRP A 281 3.07 -25.09 -6.97
CA TRP A 281 3.16 -26.48 -7.42
C TRP A 281 4.46 -27.20 -6.97
N LEU A 282 5.50 -26.44 -6.59
CA LEU A 282 6.75 -26.95 -6.01
C LEU A 282 6.79 -26.81 -4.47
N GLY A 283 5.66 -26.57 -3.83
CA GLY A 283 5.58 -26.35 -2.38
C GLY A 283 6.21 -27.45 -1.53
N PHE A 284 6.30 -28.68 -2.05
CA PHE A 284 6.98 -29.79 -1.38
C PHE A 284 8.52 -29.62 -1.27
N LEU A 285 9.12 -28.74 -2.07
CA LEU A 285 10.55 -28.40 -2.01
C LEU A 285 10.87 -27.24 -1.06
N ARG A 286 9.85 -26.55 -0.54
CA ARG A 286 10.06 -25.40 0.36
C ARG A 286 10.54 -25.82 1.74
N ALA A 287 11.24 -24.89 2.40
CA ALA A 287 11.73 -25.08 3.75
C ALA A 287 10.57 -25.49 4.68
N ARG A 288 10.83 -26.46 5.58
CA ARG A 288 9.87 -27.04 6.54
C ARG A 288 9.38 -26.04 7.62
N THR A 289 9.45 -24.75 7.34
CA THR A 289 9.11 -23.67 8.27
C THR A 289 7.63 -23.33 8.30
N HIS A 290 6.90 -23.58 7.19
CA HIS A 290 5.46 -23.35 7.10
C HIS A 290 4.73 -24.67 6.88
N ARG A 291 3.47 -24.74 7.28
CA ARG A 291 2.55 -25.81 6.86
C ARG A 291 2.20 -25.62 5.38
N SER A 292 1.63 -26.68 4.78
CA SER A 292 1.08 -26.55 3.43
C SER A 292 -0.04 -25.49 3.41
N TRP A 293 -0.23 -24.82 2.29
CA TRP A 293 -1.33 -23.86 2.13
C TRP A 293 -2.68 -24.47 2.43
N LYS A 294 -2.89 -25.75 2.08
CA LYS A 294 -4.09 -26.51 2.39
C LYS A 294 -4.30 -26.63 3.90
N ASP A 295 -3.25 -27.01 4.64
CA ASP A 295 -3.33 -27.15 6.10
C ASP A 295 -3.58 -25.80 6.78
N ARG A 296 -2.89 -24.73 6.34
CA ARG A 296 -3.09 -23.36 6.82
C ARG A 296 -4.54 -22.91 6.61
N THR A 297 -5.07 -23.08 5.40
CA THR A 297 -6.45 -22.73 5.05
C THR A 297 -7.46 -23.51 5.92
N GLN A 298 -7.25 -24.83 6.10
CA GLN A 298 -8.11 -25.66 6.93
C GLN A 298 -8.06 -25.23 8.40
N SER A 299 -6.86 -24.95 8.92
CA SER A 299 -6.67 -24.46 10.29
C SER A 299 -7.40 -23.14 10.52
N LEU A 300 -7.25 -22.17 9.60
CA LEU A 300 -7.91 -20.86 9.70
C LEU A 300 -9.43 -20.97 9.67
N ARG A 301 -9.98 -21.88 8.83
CA ARG A 301 -11.44 -22.12 8.78
C ARG A 301 -11.98 -22.75 10.05
N ALA A 302 -11.18 -23.56 10.74
CA ALA A 302 -11.56 -24.23 11.97
C ALA A 302 -11.50 -23.34 13.21
N LEU A 303 -10.80 -22.21 13.16
CA LEU A 303 -10.71 -21.27 14.29
C LEU A 303 -12.11 -20.70 14.61
N PRO A 304 -12.45 -20.53 15.90
CA PRO A 304 -13.65 -19.82 16.27
C PRO A 304 -13.59 -18.36 15.81
N PRO A 305 -14.74 -17.71 15.50
CA PRO A 305 -14.78 -16.28 15.21
C PRO A 305 -14.19 -15.45 16.35
N ALA A 306 -13.67 -14.28 16.02
CA ALA A 306 -13.21 -13.32 17.04
C ALA A 306 -14.42 -12.88 17.89
N THR A 307 -14.35 -13.09 19.21
CA THR A 307 -15.43 -12.79 20.15
C THR A 307 -15.23 -11.48 20.91
N ALA A 308 -14.01 -10.96 20.90
CA ALA A 308 -13.66 -9.69 21.55
C ALA A 308 -12.82 -8.83 20.58
N CYS A 309 -13.30 -7.60 20.33
CA CYS A 309 -12.61 -6.60 19.50
C CYS A 309 -12.61 -5.24 20.23
N PRO A 310 -11.51 -4.49 20.22
CA PRO A 310 -10.20 -4.89 19.70
C PRO A 310 -9.61 -6.09 20.42
N VAL A 311 -8.58 -6.73 19.81
CA VAL A 311 -7.93 -7.93 20.37
C VAL A 311 -7.33 -7.59 21.75
N ALA A 312 -7.69 -8.38 22.74
CA ALA A 312 -7.16 -8.24 24.10
C ALA A 312 -5.67 -8.63 24.17
N ALA A 313 -4.98 -8.14 25.17
CA ALA A 313 -3.63 -8.62 25.49
C ALA A 313 -3.68 -10.12 25.83
N PRO A 314 -2.64 -10.88 25.48
CA PRO A 314 -2.55 -12.31 25.75
C PRO A 314 -2.47 -12.63 27.25
#